data_735f4a28b8da32c712b6931eb562abbb
#
_entry.id   735f4a28b8da32c712b6931eb562abbb
#
_cell.length_a   1.000
_cell.length_b   1.000
_cell.length_c   1.000
_cell.angle_alpha   90.00
_cell.angle_beta   90.00
_cell.angle_gamma   90.00
#
_symmetry.space_group_name_H-M   'P 1'
#
loop_
_entity.id
_entity.type
_entity.pdbx_description
1 polymer ?
#
loop_
_entity_poly.entity_id
_entity_poly.type
_entity_poly.pdbx_seq_one_letter_code
_entity_poly.pdbx_strand_id
1 'polypeptide(L)' 'MTGRLVPGMRVRHPGEHDWGVGQVQSVIGHRVTVNFENAGKRLINAALVALEPVVDETPPAAGWATR' A
#
# COMPACT_ATOMS: atom_id res chain seq x y z
N MET A 1 9.81 -13.76 -0.08
CA MET A 1 9.91 -13.23 -0.37
C MET A 1 9.48 -12.09 -0.48
N THR A 2 9.80 -11.38 -0.57
CA THR A 2 9.36 -10.34 -0.50
C THR A 2 8.68 -9.74 -1.36
N GLY A 3 7.87 -9.11 -1.17
CA GLY A 3 7.04 -8.55 -1.99
C GLY A 3 7.57 -7.45 -2.77
N ARG A 4 7.24 -7.42 -4.06
CA ARG A 4 7.61 -6.38 -4.83
C ARG A 4 6.50 -5.40 -4.84
N LEU A 5 6.75 -4.14 -4.69
CA LEU A 5 5.74 -3.10 -4.74
C LEU A 5 5.39 -2.81 -6.19
N VAL A 6 4.12 -2.78 -6.48
CA VAL A 6 3.66 -2.48 -7.83
C VAL A 6 2.51 -1.48 -7.74
N PRO A 7 2.29 -0.70 -8.78
CA PRO A 7 1.19 0.26 -8.78
C PRO A 7 -0.16 -0.44 -8.55
N GLY A 8 -0.98 0.16 -7.75
CA GLY A 8 -2.27 -0.41 -7.39
C GLY A 8 -2.26 -1.19 -6.10
N MET A 9 -1.08 -1.56 -5.64
CA MET A 9 -0.97 -2.33 -4.42
C MET A 9 -1.29 -1.47 -3.21
N ARG A 10 -1.87 -2.07 -2.21
CA ARG A 10 -2.18 -1.36 -0.97
C ARG A 10 -1.11 -1.65 0.05
N VAL A 11 -0.65 -0.60 0.71
CA VAL A 11 0.43 -0.72 1.68
C VAL A 11 0.15 0.16 2.89
N ARG A 12 0.94 -0.05 3.91
CA ARG A 12 0.86 0.75 5.12
C ARG A 12 2.27 1.15 5.50
N HIS A 13 2.43 2.36 5.98
CA HIS A 13 3.74 2.82 6.40
C HIS A 13 3.99 2.30 7.81
N PRO A 14 5.04 1.54 8.03
CA PRO A 14 5.25 0.91 9.34
C PRO A 14 5.49 1.90 10.47
N GLY A 15 6.03 3.06 10.14
CA GLY A 15 6.32 4.05 11.16
C GLY A 15 5.27 5.12 11.29
N GLU A 16 4.29 5.14 10.40
CA GLU A 16 3.28 6.19 10.41
C GLU A 16 1.90 5.57 10.28
N HIS A 17 1.48 4.89 11.32
CA HIS A 17 0.21 4.21 11.26
C HIS A 17 -0.97 5.15 11.09
N ASP A 18 -0.79 6.39 11.52
CA ASP A 18 -1.87 7.36 11.39
C ASP A 18 -2.15 7.74 9.94
N TRP A 19 -1.24 7.42 9.05
CA TRP A 19 -1.46 7.75 7.65
C TRP A 19 -2.52 6.85 7.02
N GLY A 20 -2.79 5.71 7.64
CA GLY A 20 -3.79 4.79 7.13
C GLY A 20 -3.25 3.96 5.98
N VAL A 21 -4.15 3.34 5.26
CA VAL A 21 -3.77 2.52 4.13
C VAL A 21 -3.48 3.42 2.94
N GLY A 22 -2.42 3.11 2.22
CA GLY A 22 -2.06 3.84 1.03
C GLY A 22 -2.13 2.96 -0.19
N GLN A 23 -2.29 3.57 -1.34
CA GLN A 23 -2.27 2.86 -2.59
C GLN A 23 -1.06 3.32 -3.38
N VAL A 24 -0.27 2.37 -3.84
CA VAL A 24 0.92 2.68 -4.61
C VAL A 24 0.51 3.24 -5.96
N GLN A 25 1.04 4.40 -6.29
CA GLN A 25 0.72 5.07 -7.54
C GLN A 25 1.78 4.78 -8.59
N SER A 26 3.04 4.79 -8.19
CA SER A 26 4.11 4.50 -9.12
C SER A 26 5.33 4.00 -8.36
N VAL A 27 6.15 3.24 -9.06
CA VAL A 27 7.38 2.72 -8.49
C VAL A 27 8.48 2.94 -9.51
N ILE A 28 9.47 3.72 -9.14
CA ILE A 28 10.61 3.99 -10.00
C ILE A 28 11.85 3.78 -9.18
N GLY A 29 12.49 2.63 -9.35
CA GLY A 29 13.62 2.27 -8.52
C GLY A 29 13.20 2.22 -7.06
N HIS A 30 13.83 3.02 -6.22
CA HIS A 30 13.47 3.09 -4.81
C HIS A 30 12.38 4.09 -4.55
N ARG A 31 11.97 4.85 -5.53
CA ARG A 31 10.99 5.89 -5.32
C ARG A 31 9.61 5.35 -5.52
N VAL A 32 8.86 5.31 -4.47
CA VAL A 32 7.51 4.77 -4.50
C VAL A 32 6.55 5.89 -4.10
N THR A 33 5.66 6.24 -4.98
CA THR A 33 4.66 7.24 -4.68
C THR A 33 3.42 6.54 -4.19
N VAL A 34 2.99 6.91 -3.00
CA VAL A 34 1.84 6.26 -2.36
C VAL A 34 0.85 7.33 -1.94
N ASN A 35 -0.40 7.07 -2.18
CA ASN A 35 -1.45 7.98 -1.76
C ASN A 35 -2.12 7.37 -0.53
N PHE A 36 -1.83 7.93 0.65
CA PHE A 36 -2.38 7.43 1.90
C PHE A 36 -3.72 8.08 2.21
N GLU A 37 -4.60 7.31 2.81
CA GLU A 37 -5.93 7.81 3.12
C GLU A 37 -5.92 9.08 3.95
N ASN A 38 -5.06 9.13 4.93
CA ASN A 38 -5.03 10.26 5.85
C ASN A 38 -3.86 11.20 5.67
N ALA A 39 -2.92 10.86 4.84
CA ALA A 39 -1.74 11.70 4.64
C ALA A 39 -1.61 12.22 3.23
N GLY A 40 -2.40 11.71 2.32
CA GLY A 40 -2.32 12.12 0.93
C GLY A 40 -1.12 11.50 0.24
N LYS A 41 -0.73 12.12 -0.84
CA LYS A 41 0.35 11.58 -1.66
C LYS A 41 1.69 11.80 -0.99
N ARG A 42 2.46 10.75 -0.87
CA ARG A 42 3.79 10.81 -0.25
C ARG A 42 4.78 10.04 -1.11
N LEU A 43 6.00 10.54 -1.16
CA LEU A 43 7.06 9.85 -1.86
C LEU A 43 7.86 9.09 -0.82
N ILE A 44 7.91 7.78 -0.97
CA ILE A 44 8.58 6.92 0.00
C ILE A 44 9.84 6.34 -0.62
N ASN A 45 10.92 6.38 0.13
CA ASN A 45 12.14 5.75 -0.33
C ASN A 45 12.14 4.30 0.17
N ALA A 46 11.87 3.38 -0.73
CA ALA A 46 11.73 1.98 -0.36
C ALA A 46 13.03 1.33 0.09
N ALA A 47 14.15 2.01 -0.13
CA ALA A 47 15.41 1.49 0.37
C ALA A 47 15.54 1.73 1.86
N LEU A 48 14.81 2.71 2.38
CA LEU A 48 14.88 3.06 3.78
C LEU A 48 13.64 2.64 4.56
N VAL A 49 12.52 2.53 3.89
CA VAL A 49 11.26 2.23 4.54
C VAL A 49 10.68 0.97 3.93
N ALA A 50 10.39 -0.01 4.76
CA ALA A 50 9.81 -1.24 4.28
C ALA A 50 8.30 -1.15 4.39
N LEU A 51 7.67 -0.67 3.33
CA LEU A 51 6.22 -0.57 3.31
C LEU A 51 5.60 -1.94 3.46
N GLU A 52 4.55 -2.03 4.24
CA GLU A 52 3.92 -3.30 4.53
C GLU A 52 2.73 -3.51 3.62
N PRO A 53 2.71 -4.60 2.86
CA PRO A 53 1.56 -4.88 2.02
C PRO A 53 0.33 -5.14 2.87
N VAL A 54 -0.78 -4.60 2.44
CA VAL A 54 -2.04 -4.82 3.11
C VAL A 54 -2.82 -5.83 2.29
N VAL A 55 -3.09 -6.96 2.90
CA VAL A 55 -3.82 -8.00 2.23
C VAL A 55 -5.29 -7.80 2.50
N ASP A 56 -6.05 -7.67 1.46
CA ASP A 56 -7.46 -7.52 1.60
C ASP A 56 -8.06 -8.91 1.74
N GLU A 57 -8.39 -9.26 2.95
CA GLU A 57 -8.90 -10.57 3.21
C GLU A 57 -10.29 -10.78 2.73
N THR A 58 -10.98 -9.74 2.46
CA THR A 58 -12.35 -9.90 2.05
C THR A 58 -12.40 -10.07 0.58
N PRO A 59 -12.62 -11.23 0.10
CA PRO A 59 -12.67 -11.41 -1.33
C PRO A 59 -13.87 -10.68 -1.83
N PRO A 60 -13.71 -10.04 -2.90
CA PRO A 60 -14.81 -9.35 -3.48
C PRO A 60 -15.93 -10.30 -3.70
N ALA A 61 -15.57 -11.47 -3.95
CA ALA A 61 -16.53 -12.42 -4.18
C ALA A 61 -17.33 -12.70 -2.99
N ALA A 62 -16.74 -12.62 -1.89
CA ALA A 62 -17.46 -12.93 -0.72
C ALA A 62 -18.60 -12.01 -0.55
N GLY A 63 -18.42 -10.84 -0.93
CA GLY A 63 -19.45 -9.90 -0.77
C GLY A 63 -20.63 -10.23 -1.58
N TRP A 64 -20.44 -10.76 -2.74
CA TRP A 64 -21.54 -11.01 -3.53
C TRP A 64 -22.09 -12.34 -3.26
N ALA A 65 -21.26 -13.15 -2.81
CA ALA A 65 -21.70 -14.44 -2.59
C ALA A 65 -22.66 -14.47 -1.56
N THR A 66 -22.61 -13.66 -0.84
CA THR A 66 -23.51 -13.75 0.08
C THR A 66 -24.54 -13.17 -0.21
N ARG A 67 -24.68 -13.37 -0.80
CA ARG A 67 -25.41 -12.83 -1.07
C ARG A 67 -25.96 -13.03 -1.28
#